data_54508650487ec7f9dcac7fffdd49dbfb
#
_entry.id   54508650487ec7f9dcac7fffdd49dbfb
#
_cell.length_a   1.000
_cell.length_b   1.000
_cell.length_c   1.000
_cell.angle_alpha   90.00
_cell.angle_beta   90.00
_cell.angle_gamma   90.00
#
_symmetry.space_group_name_H-M   'P 1'
#
loop_
_entity.id
_entity.type
_entity.pdbx_description
1 polymer ?
#
loop_
_entity_poly.entity_id
_entity_poly.type
_entity_poly.pdbx_seq_one_letter_code
_entity_poly.pdbx_strand_id
1 'polypeptide(L)'
;MALCGFAAPILAVLLSGIHPVRADDPSYVAAVYEHRVVLNPDPREPVERSAALEHMNKNLDVFEEQTALAAKQGAQIIVFPEDAIHGFNYTRSSIASYLETVPDPGRVTWSPCADPDRFQNTEVLHRLSCMARKNHIFLVANMPDRQVCDRLVDPLCPLDGQYQFNTDVVFSDNGTIVARYHKQNLYFEAAFDAPPKHEYVTFTTPFAGRFGVFTCFDILFREPVVTLVKDMGIRQLVYPTAWMNQLPLLAAVQFQCSFSYSAGVTLLAANVRAAALGMTGSGIFTPWDALHHHDAVGETGKLLVKRLPVLDPSVLEDGAGKAWLLVPFSGHPKVEVAVEESEKEEPWPVSSFSPMQSGPEPGYCPKEDCTEEPIPFTSTMMYDNFTLVALQGREGNLTVCDGSFCCHLLFRRRRTAKRELYALGAFDGLHVVHGTYYLEVCALVRCTGLEKESCGGETEHAQTLVDFHMHGTFSTEHVYAGVLGSGMTLDRPDRSGWGSKGRFYMTRTGMTTGLVTAVLYGRVYEEDSM
;
A
#
# COMPACT_ATOMS: atom_id res chain seq x y z
N MET A 1 16.95 -65.16 -29.23
CA MET A 1 16.32 -64.66 -27.98
C MET A 1 16.56 -63.14 -27.93
N ALA A 2 15.54 -62.37 -28.31
CA ALA A 2 15.60 -60.91 -28.34
C ALA A 2 14.77 -60.38 -27.17
N LEU A 3 15.39 -59.57 -26.34
CA LEU A 3 14.72 -58.84 -25.24
C LEU A 3 14.36 -57.43 -25.75
N CYS A 4 13.08 -57.16 -25.93
CA CYS A 4 12.53 -55.86 -26.17
C CYS A 4 12.51 -55.06 -24.85
N GLY A 5 13.27 -53.97 -24.82
CA GLY A 5 13.15 -52.95 -23.77
C GLY A 5 12.11 -51.91 -24.15
N PHE A 6 11.05 -51.77 -23.32
CA PHE A 6 10.09 -50.69 -23.41
C PHE A 6 10.65 -49.46 -22.70
N ALA A 7 10.90 -48.39 -23.44
CA ALA A 7 11.16 -47.07 -22.86
C ALA A 7 9.82 -46.37 -22.65
N ALA A 8 9.49 -46.07 -21.40
CA ALA A 8 8.37 -45.20 -21.05
C ALA A 8 8.77 -43.71 -21.18
N PRO A 9 7.94 -42.85 -21.73
CA PRO A 9 8.23 -41.45 -21.79
C PRO A 9 8.00 -40.83 -20.40
N ILE A 10 9.02 -40.19 -19.85
CA ILE A 10 8.92 -39.35 -18.65
C ILE A 10 8.19 -38.07 -19.06
N LEU A 11 6.96 -37.93 -18.57
CA LEU A 11 6.17 -36.71 -18.71
C LEU A 11 6.72 -35.69 -17.72
N ALA A 12 7.53 -34.74 -18.21
CA ALA A 12 7.95 -33.59 -17.40
C ALA A 12 6.77 -32.63 -17.20
N VAL A 13 6.16 -32.70 -16.06
CA VAL A 13 5.19 -31.68 -15.59
C VAL A 13 5.99 -30.44 -15.25
N LEU A 14 5.90 -29.41 -16.08
CA LEU A 14 6.36 -28.07 -15.76
C LEU A 14 5.46 -27.49 -14.66
N LEU A 15 5.85 -27.68 -13.41
CA LEU A 15 5.34 -26.94 -12.27
C LEU A 15 5.84 -25.49 -12.40
N SER A 16 4.97 -24.57 -12.72
CA SER A 16 5.19 -23.14 -12.69
C SER A 16 5.62 -22.72 -11.27
N GLY A 17 6.89 -22.27 -11.18
CA GLY A 17 7.63 -22.19 -9.94
C GLY A 17 7.20 -21.08 -9.00
N ILE A 18 6.77 -21.48 -7.84
CA ILE A 18 7.11 -20.78 -6.60
C ILE A 18 8.53 -21.26 -6.28
N HIS A 19 9.56 -20.45 -6.54
CA HIS A 19 10.89 -20.78 -6.08
C HIS A 19 10.94 -20.61 -4.56
N PRO A 20 11.18 -21.67 -3.79
CA PRO A 20 11.47 -21.50 -2.37
C PRO A 20 12.75 -20.66 -2.26
N VAL A 21 12.72 -19.62 -1.41
CA VAL A 21 13.91 -18.87 -0.99
C VAL A 21 14.96 -19.89 -0.59
N ARG A 22 16.12 -19.92 -1.26
CA ARG A 22 17.22 -20.82 -0.90
C ARG A 22 17.71 -20.44 0.49
N ALA A 23 18.12 -21.41 1.28
CA ALA A 23 18.62 -21.20 2.65
C ALA A 23 19.83 -20.24 2.72
N ASP A 24 20.49 -19.99 1.59
CA ASP A 24 21.68 -19.16 1.45
C ASP A 24 21.39 -17.76 0.89
N ASP A 25 20.12 -17.42 0.54
CA ASP A 25 19.80 -16.07 0.06
C ASP A 25 19.84 -15.08 1.26
N PRO A 26 20.42 -13.87 1.08
CA PRO A 26 20.46 -12.87 2.13
C PRO A 26 19.05 -12.54 2.59
N SER A 27 18.81 -12.68 3.90
CA SER A 27 17.51 -12.49 4.50
C SER A 27 17.61 -11.80 5.87
N TYR A 28 16.57 -11.11 6.25
CA TYR A 28 16.45 -10.45 7.55
C TYR A 28 15.09 -10.71 8.17
N VAL A 29 14.95 -10.41 9.46
CA VAL A 29 13.68 -10.50 10.18
C VAL A 29 13.19 -9.09 10.49
N ALA A 30 11.99 -8.76 10.02
CA ALA A 30 11.35 -7.49 10.28
C ALA A 30 10.11 -7.66 11.15
N ALA A 31 9.80 -6.62 11.91
CA ALA A 31 8.60 -6.50 12.71
C ALA A 31 7.85 -5.21 12.39
N VAL A 32 6.51 -5.28 12.43
CA VAL A 32 5.62 -4.11 12.48
C VAL A 32 4.64 -4.28 13.62
N TYR A 33 4.26 -3.18 14.26
CA TYR A 33 3.31 -3.23 15.37
C TYR A 33 2.09 -2.36 15.07
N GLU A 34 0.91 -2.97 15.00
CA GLU A 34 -0.36 -2.24 15.02
C GLU A 34 -0.64 -1.78 16.44
N HIS A 35 -0.58 -0.47 16.69
CA HIS A 35 -0.69 0.07 18.03
C HIS A 35 -2.09 0.58 18.37
N ARG A 36 -2.69 0.03 19.43
CA ARG A 36 -3.86 0.68 20.04
C ARG A 36 -3.40 1.93 20.78
N VAL A 37 -3.54 3.06 20.13
CA VAL A 37 -3.08 4.34 20.66
C VAL A 37 -3.91 4.78 21.87
N VAL A 38 -3.23 5.19 22.93
CA VAL A 38 -3.85 5.88 24.06
C VAL A 38 -3.97 7.35 23.65
N LEU A 39 -5.19 7.81 23.40
CA LEU A 39 -5.46 9.17 22.94
C LEU A 39 -5.55 10.14 24.10
N ASN A 40 -5.15 11.41 23.84
CA ASN A 40 -5.54 12.53 24.71
C ASN A 40 -7.05 12.77 24.54
N PRO A 41 -7.84 12.81 25.64
CA PRO A 41 -9.28 13.04 25.54
C PRO A 41 -9.63 14.45 25.03
N ASP A 42 -8.75 15.43 25.27
CA ASP A 42 -8.95 16.82 24.88
C ASP A 42 -7.76 17.37 24.07
N PRO A 43 -7.53 16.86 22.84
CA PRO A 43 -6.29 17.14 22.09
C PRO A 43 -6.17 18.60 21.62
N ARG A 44 -7.27 19.37 21.67
CA ARG A 44 -7.27 20.79 21.28
C ARG A 44 -6.92 21.74 22.42
N GLU A 45 -6.94 21.24 23.67
CA GLU A 45 -6.56 22.02 24.84
C GLU A 45 -5.05 21.90 25.11
N PRO A 46 -4.32 23.02 25.21
CA PRO A 46 -2.92 23.02 25.58
C PRO A 46 -2.70 22.45 26.98
N VAL A 47 -1.66 21.65 27.14
CA VAL A 47 -1.26 21.06 28.42
C VAL A 47 0.20 21.41 28.74
N GLU A 48 0.59 21.28 30.02
CA GLU A 48 1.98 21.41 30.42
C GLU A 48 2.84 20.23 29.91
N ARG A 49 4.16 20.45 29.71
CA ARG A 49 5.09 19.41 29.23
C ARG A 49 5.03 18.13 30.07
N SER A 50 4.91 18.24 31.39
CA SER A 50 4.81 17.08 32.29
C SER A 50 3.57 16.21 31.98
N ALA A 51 2.42 16.83 31.71
CA ALA A 51 1.20 16.12 31.35
C ALA A 51 1.31 15.50 29.94
N ALA A 52 1.92 16.20 28.99
CA ALA A 52 2.20 15.67 27.67
C ALA A 52 3.12 14.42 27.74
N LEU A 53 4.18 14.48 28.54
CA LEU A 53 5.08 13.36 28.79
C LEU A 53 4.38 12.18 29.48
N GLU A 54 3.53 12.44 30.48
CA GLU A 54 2.73 11.39 31.14
C GLU A 54 1.84 10.67 30.12
N HIS A 55 1.20 11.42 29.21
CA HIS A 55 0.39 10.85 28.15
C HIS A 55 1.24 10.03 27.18
N MET A 56 2.30 10.59 26.59
CA MET A 56 3.18 9.90 25.65
C MET A 56 3.81 8.64 26.26
N ASN A 57 4.16 8.68 27.54
CA ASN A 57 4.76 7.54 28.23
C ASN A 57 3.85 6.30 28.27
N LYS A 58 2.51 6.48 28.31
CA LYS A 58 1.55 5.35 28.25
C LYS A 58 1.67 4.58 26.93
N ASN A 59 1.90 5.28 25.82
CA ASN A 59 2.15 4.65 24.52
C ASN A 59 3.58 4.09 24.43
N LEU A 60 4.57 4.82 24.93
CA LEU A 60 5.97 4.38 24.93
C LEU A 60 6.23 3.14 25.79
N ASP A 61 5.47 2.92 26.87
CA ASP A 61 5.55 1.70 27.69
C ASP A 61 5.20 0.46 26.85
N VAL A 62 4.16 0.59 26.00
CA VAL A 62 3.79 -0.47 25.06
C VAL A 62 4.87 -0.64 23.97
N PHE A 63 5.44 0.44 23.46
CA PHE A 63 6.54 0.36 22.48
C PHE A 63 7.75 -0.38 23.04
N GLU A 64 8.13 -0.11 24.30
CA GLU A 64 9.24 -0.80 24.96
C GLU A 64 8.98 -2.31 25.08
N GLU A 65 7.78 -2.71 25.50
CA GLU A 65 7.39 -4.11 25.57
C GLU A 65 7.45 -4.77 24.19
N GLN A 66 6.86 -4.15 23.15
CA GLN A 66 6.76 -4.73 21.82
C GLN A 66 8.14 -4.78 21.12
N THR A 67 9.01 -3.79 21.38
CA THR A 67 10.40 -3.82 20.90
C THR A 67 11.14 -5.03 21.47
N ALA A 68 11.00 -5.27 22.78
CA ALA A 68 11.64 -6.42 23.42
C ALA A 68 11.08 -7.77 22.91
N LEU A 69 9.76 -7.84 22.65
CA LEU A 69 9.12 -9.04 22.09
C LEU A 69 9.57 -9.30 20.65
N ALA A 70 9.69 -8.25 19.82
CA ALA A 70 10.18 -8.34 18.44
C ALA A 70 11.64 -8.82 18.41
N ALA A 71 12.51 -8.22 19.22
CA ALA A 71 13.91 -8.62 19.32
C ALA A 71 14.07 -10.08 19.80
N LYS A 72 13.25 -10.51 20.77
CA LYS A 72 13.22 -11.91 21.24
C LYS A 72 12.83 -12.89 20.13
N GLN A 73 12.05 -12.45 19.14
CA GLN A 73 11.68 -13.24 17.95
C GLN A 73 12.71 -13.09 16.81
N GLY A 74 13.83 -12.42 17.06
CA GLY A 74 14.95 -12.27 16.12
C GLY A 74 14.76 -11.12 15.13
N ALA A 75 13.82 -10.21 15.35
CA ALA A 75 13.65 -9.04 14.49
C ALA A 75 14.87 -8.11 14.58
N GLN A 76 15.34 -7.65 13.43
CA GLN A 76 16.45 -6.73 13.28
C GLN A 76 15.98 -5.28 13.05
N ILE A 77 14.70 -5.13 12.70
CA ILE A 77 14.02 -3.84 12.56
C ILE A 77 12.58 -3.96 13.04
N ILE A 78 12.08 -2.91 13.72
CA ILE A 78 10.68 -2.75 14.10
C ILE A 78 10.17 -1.39 13.64
N VAL A 79 8.94 -1.36 13.10
CA VAL A 79 8.26 -0.13 12.69
C VAL A 79 7.01 0.06 13.54
N PHE A 80 6.87 1.26 14.12
CA PHE A 80 5.70 1.73 14.84
C PHE A 80 4.89 2.71 14.00
N PRO A 81 3.57 2.87 14.29
CA PRO A 81 2.71 3.71 13.47
C PRO A 81 2.99 5.21 13.60
N GLU A 82 2.47 5.95 12.62
CA GLU A 82 2.29 7.39 12.68
C GLU A 82 1.38 7.78 13.84
N ASP A 83 1.61 8.95 14.45
CA ASP A 83 0.82 9.54 15.55
C ASP A 83 0.64 8.63 16.79
N ALA A 84 1.30 7.50 16.82
CA ALA A 84 1.06 6.48 17.84
C ALA A 84 1.64 6.82 19.22
N ILE A 85 2.50 7.83 19.32
CA ILE A 85 3.07 8.30 20.59
C ILE A 85 2.19 9.37 21.23
N HIS A 86 1.72 10.33 20.43
CA HIS A 86 0.98 11.51 20.93
C HIS A 86 -0.50 11.52 20.57
N GLY A 87 -0.92 10.75 19.56
CA GLY A 87 -2.29 10.79 19.02
C GLY A 87 -2.46 11.89 17.97
N PHE A 88 -3.69 12.23 17.65
CA PHE A 88 -4.06 13.14 16.56
C PHE A 88 -5.11 14.17 17.00
N ASN A 89 -5.55 15.04 16.05
CA ASN A 89 -6.52 16.13 16.24
C ASN A 89 -6.02 17.33 17.05
N TYR A 90 -4.72 17.52 17.15
CA TYR A 90 -4.13 18.69 17.78
C TYR A 90 -4.27 19.93 16.92
N THR A 91 -4.22 21.10 17.59
CA THR A 91 -3.98 22.40 16.96
C THR A 91 -2.50 22.74 17.05
N ARG A 92 -2.07 23.77 16.30
CA ARG A 92 -0.69 24.27 16.36
C ARG A 92 -0.27 24.65 17.79
N SER A 93 -1.17 25.19 18.60
CA SER A 93 -0.89 25.59 19.98
C SER A 93 -0.93 24.41 20.96
N SER A 94 -1.88 23.48 20.80
CA SER A 94 -2.03 22.38 21.77
C SER A 94 -0.97 21.29 21.62
N ILE A 95 -0.35 21.14 20.43
CA ILE A 95 0.75 20.19 20.20
C ILE A 95 2.08 20.65 20.82
N ALA A 96 2.21 21.96 21.16
CA ALA A 96 3.49 22.58 21.54
C ALA A 96 4.24 21.84 22.65
N SER A 97 3.52 21.33 23.65
CA SER A 97 4.10 20.59 24.79
C SER A 97 4.52 19.15 24.45
N TYR A 98 4.13 18.64 23.28
CA TYR A 98 4.50 17.32 22.78
C TYR A 98 5.76 17.35 21.90
N LEU A 99 6.10 18.53 21.37
CA LEU A 99 7.22 18.69 20.42
C LEU A 99 8.58 18.46 21.08
N GLU A 100 9.46 17.76 20.38
CA GLU A 100 10.88 17.71 20.64
C GLU A 100 11.65 18.23 19.43
N THR A 101 12.93 18.58 19.59
CA THR A 101 13.76 18.95 18.46
C THR A 101 14.59 17.75 18.04
N VAL A 102 14.31 17.19 16.87
CA VAL A 102 15.06 16.09 16.29
C VAL A 102 16.24 16.64 15.49
N PRO A 103 17.50 16.44 15.93
CA PRO A 103 18.67 16.91 15.18
C PRO A 103 18.77 16.24 13.81
N ASP A 104 19.27 16.97 12.82
CA ASP A 104 19.56 16.42 11.49
C ASP A 104 20.72 15.39 11.58
N PRO A 105 20.46 14.10 11.31
CA PRO A 105 21.48 13.06 11.42
C PRO A 105 22.60 13.21 10.37
N GLY A 106 22.36 13.93 9.28
CA GLY A 106 23.40 14.28 8.30
C GLY A 106 24.42 15.30 8.83
N ARG A 107 24.09 16.01 9.91
CA ARG A 107 24.95 17.03 10.53
C ARG A 107 25.44 16.65 11.92
N VAL A 108 24.63 15.86 12.65
CA VAL A 108 24.89 15.53 14.04
C VAL A 108 24.74 14.03 14.27
N THR A 109 25.83 13.34 14.48
CA THR A 109 25.80 11.94 14.98
C THR A 109 25.52 11.98 16.48
N TRP A 110 24.38 11.42 16.89
CA TRP A 110 23.95 11.42 18.29
C TRP A 110 23.14 10.17 18.65
N SER A 111 23.47 9.60 19.80
CA SER A 111 22.68 8.56 20.45
C SER A 111 22.10 9.14 21.74
N PRO A 112 20.79 9.49 21.77
CA PRO A 112 20.16 10.04 22.97
C PRO A 112 20.34 9.17 24.23
N CYS A 113 20.35 7.86 24.07
CA CYS A 113 20.57 6.93 25.17
C CYS A 113 22.01 6.91 25.72
N ALA A 114 23.00 7.24 24.88
CA ALA A 114 24.41 7.25 25.28
C ALA A 114 24.86 8.62 25.79
N ASP A 115 24.26 9.69 25.30
CA ASP A 115 24.59 11.07 25.60
C ASP A 115 23.29 11.89 25.80
N PRO A 116 22.57 11.63 26.93
CA PRO A 116 21.24 12.20 27.15
C PRO A 116 21.24 13.71 27.41
N ASP A 117 22.35 14.24 27.93
CA ASP A 117 22.46 15.64 28.35
C ASP A 117 22.85 16.59 27.20
N ARG A 118 23.12 16.07 26.00
CA ARG A 118 23.55 16.86 24.85
C ARG A 118 22.51 17.85 24.35
N PHE A 119 21.24 17.47 24.39
CA PHE A 119 20.09 18.30 24.02
C PHE A 119 19.02 18.25 25.11
N GLN A 120 18.33 19.36 25.30
CA GLN A 120 17.29 19.46 26.32
C GLN A 120 15.92 19.12 25.73
N ASN A 121 14.99 18.69 26.59
CA ASN A 121 13.61 18.34 26.22
C ASN A 121 13.54 17.27 25.11
N THR A 122 14.28 16.18 25.31
CA THR A 122 14.39 15.05 24.35
C THR A 122 14.10 13.72 25.04
N GLU A 123 13.14 13.72 25.96
CA GLU A 123 12.78 12.57 26.79
C GLU A 123 12.22 11.42 25.96
N VAL A 124 11.43 11.72 24.92
CA VAL A 124 10.87 10.73 23.98
C VAL A 124 11.99 10.14 23.12
N LEU A 125 12.83 10.99 22.52
CA LEU A 125 14.00 10.55 21.75
C LEU A 125 14.93 9.68 22.59
N HIS A 126 15.14 10.04 23.86
CA HIS A 126 15.95 9.25 24.79
C HIS A 126 15.34 7.85 25.01
N ARG A 127 14.05 7.75 25.28
CA ARG A 127 13.36 6.46 25.48
C ARG A 127 13.45 5.58 24.24
N LEU A 128 13.12 6.11 23.05
CA LEU A 128 13.18 5.38 21.78
C LEU A 128 14.60 4.88 21.47
N SER A 129 15.60 5.74 21.65
CA SER A 129 17.01 5.39 21.49
C SER A 129 17.44 4.26 22.43
N CYS A 130 16.99 4.30 23.69
CA CYS A 130 17.32 3.26 24.67
C CYS A 130 16.59 1.93 24.37
N MET A 131 15.36 1.96 23.84
CA MET A 131 14.67 0.76 23.35
C MET A 131 15.47 0.09 22.23
N ALA A 132 15.91 0.86 21.22
CA ALA A 132 16.73 0.37 20.13
C ALA A 132 18.04 -0.25 20.61
N ARG A 133 18.78 0.50 21.44
CA ARG A 133 20.09 0.10 21.98
C ARG A 133 20.02 -1.12 22.88
N LYS A 134 19.06 -1.17 23.82
CA LYS A 134 18.89 -2.26 24.79
C LYS A 134 18.54 -3.59 24.09
N ASN A 135 17.81 -3.52 23.00
CA ASN A 135 17.32 -4.68 22.27
C ASN A 135 18.15 -5.00 21.00
N HIS A 136 19.18 -4.21 20.69
CA HIS A 136 20.01 -4.35 19.49
C HIS A 136 19.19 -4.45 18.20
N ILE A 137 18.21 -3.55 18.03
CA ILE A 137 17.25 -3.55 16.94
C ILE A 137 17.16 -2.14 16.32
N PHE A 138 17.05 -2.05 15.00
CA PHE A 138 16.66 -0.79 14.36
C PHE A 138 15.20 -0.49 14.72
N LEU A 139 14.94 0.77 15.09
CA LEU A 139 13.60 1.20 15.51
C LEU A 139 13.16 2.41 14.69
N VAL A 140 11.99 2.31 14.09
CA VAL A 140 11.32 3.40 13.37
C VAL A 140 10.09 3.82 14.16
N ALA A 141 9.99 5.10 14.49
CA ALA A 141 8.87 5.69 15.21
C ALA A 141 8.53 7.06 14.64
N ASN A 142 7.26 7.44 14.78
CA ASN A 142 6.76 8.75 14.38
C ASN A 142 6.50 9.61 15.62
N MET A 143 6.88 10.89 15.56
CA MET A 143 6.73 11.83 16.66
C MET A 143 6.66 13.28 16.17
N PRO A 144 6.08 14.21 16.97
CA PRO A 144 6.06 15.62 16.61
C PRO A 144 7.43 16.27 16.83
N ASP A 145 7.92 16.98 15.82
CA ASP A 145 9.23 17.65 15.79
C ASP A 145 9.08 19.17 15.67
N ARG A 146 9.98 19.90 16.27
CA ARG A 146 10.06 21.35 16.19
C ARG A 146 11.40 21.77 15.61
N GLN A 147 11.37 22.57 14.54
CA GLN A 147 12.57 23.13 13.92
C GLN A 147 12.48 24.67 13.93
N VAL A 148 13.36 25.32 14.68
CA VAL A 148 13.43 26.79 14.73
C VAL A 148 13.88 27.32 13.37
N CYS A 149 13.22 28.38 12.89
CA CYS A 149 13.53 29.05 11.62
C CYS A 149 13.55 30.57 11.80
N ASP A 150 14.13 31.27 10.82
CA ASP A 150 14.18 32.74 10.78
C ASP A 150 13.58 33.22 9.46
N ARG A 151 12.53 34.02 9.52
CA ARG A 151 11.83 34.58 8.35
C ARG A 151 12.70 35.52 7.50
N LEU A 152 13.78 36.04 8.06
CA LEU A 152 14.76 36.84 7.30
C LEU A 152 15.58 35.96 6.35
N VAL A 153 15.74 34.67 6.67
CA VAL A 153 16.51 33.70 5.89
C VAL A 153 15.58 32.76 5.10
N ASP A 154 14.46 32.39 5.69
CA ASP A 154 13.47 31.49 5.12
C ASP A 154 12.09 32.20 5.08
N PRO A 155 11.66 32.71 3.92
CA PRO A 155 10.37 33.37 3.78
C PRO A 155 9.15 32.48 4.07
N LEU A 156 9.30 31.16 4.01
CA LEU A 156 8.24 30.19 4.31
C LEU A 156 8.13 29.88 5.81
N CYS A 157 9.10 30.31 6.63
CA CYS A 157 9.08 30.13 8.07
C CYS A 157 7.77 30.69 8.67
N PRO A 158 7.01 29.90 9.45
CA PRO A 158 5.79 30.35 10.10
C PRO A 158 5.99 31.59 11.00
N LEU A 159 4.87 32.27 11.31
CA LEU A 159 4.90 33.53 12.07
C LEU A 159 5.46 33.39 13.48
N ASP A 160 5.38 32.21 14.07
CA ASP A 160 5.88 31.89 15.41
C ASP A 160 7.39 31.51 15.42
N GLY A 161 8.08 31.59 14.27
CA GLY A 161 9.52 31.38 14.16
C GLY A 161 9.95 29.93 14.22
N GLN A 162 9.06 29.00 13.95
CA GLN A 162 9.34 27.58 13.94
C GLN A 162 8.45 26.80 13.00
N TYR A 163 8.98 25.73 12.45
CA TYR A 163 8.18 24.66 11.84
C TYR A 163 7.81 23.63 12.90
N GLN A 164 6.63 23.04 12.75
CA GLN A 164 6.16 21.87 13.49
C GLN A 164 5.90 20.77 12.48
N PHE A 165 6.61 19.64 12.60
CA PHE A 165 6.54 18.57 11.63
C PHE A 165 6.00 17.27 12.23
N ASN A 166 5.23 16.54 11.44
CA ASN A 166 4.98 15.13 11.62
C ASN A 166 6.22 14.39 11.12
N THR A 167 6.96 13.70 12.01
CA THR A 167 8.34 13.28 11.75
C THR A 167 8.56 11.81 12.04
N ASP A 168 9.08 11.07 11.05
CA ASP A 168 9.62 9.75 11.29
C ASP A 168 11.08 9.84 11.71
N VAL A 169 11.42 9.13 12.78
CA VAL A 169 12.78 9.02 13.32
C VAL A 169 13.22 7.56 13.29
N VAL A 170 14.45 7.32 12.81
CA VAL A 170 15.03 5.98 12.76
C VAL A 170 16.27 5.94 13.67
N PHE A 171 16.25 4.96 14.58
CA PHE A 171 17.38 4.62 15.44
C PHE A 171 18.05 3.34 14.96
N SER A 172 19.36 3.33 14.88
CA SER A 172 20.12 2.09 14.68
C SER A 172 20.16 1.25 15.97
N ASP A 173 20.65 0.04 15.86
CA ASP A 173 20.77 -0.96 16.94
C ASP A 173 21.63 -0.54 18.13
N ASN A 174 22.43 0.52 17.99
CA ASN A 174 23.19 1.15 19.08
C ASN A 174 22.52 2.40 19.66
N GLY A 175 21.30 2.75 19.18
CA GLY A 175 20.52 3.89 19.62
C GLY A 175 20.89 5.22 18.95
N THR A 176 21.74 5.23 17.93
CA THR A 176 22.06 6.46 17.18
C THR A 176 20.91 6.82 16.23
N ILE A 177 20.52 8.09 16.16
CA ILE A 177 19.59 8.59 15.14
C ILE A 177 20.30 8.52 13.79
N VAL A 178 19.73 7.77 12.84
CA VAL A 178 20.30 7.53 11.51
C VAL A 178 19.45 8.10 10.38
N ALA A 179 18.18 8.41 10.64
CA ALA A 179 17.32 9.10 9.70
C ALA A 179 16.26 9.94 10.43
N ARG A 180 15.86 11.02 9.77
CA ARG A 180 14.74 11.89 10.13
C ARG A 180 14.02 12.28 8.84
N TYR A 181 12.72 12.07 8.78
CA TYR A 181 11.87 12.40 7.64
C TYR A 181 10.67 13.22 8.10
N HIS A 182 10.43 14.36 7.47
CA HIS A 182 9.23 15.18 7.69
C HIS A 182 8.17 14.84 6.63
N LYS A 183 6.97 14.47 7.09
CA LYS A 183 5.84 14.15 6.21
C LYS A 183 5.53 15.30 5.27
N GLN A 184 5.46 15.03 3.98
CA GLN A 184 5.30 16.06 2.95
C GLN A 184 3.84 16.29 2.59
N ASN A 185 3.03 15.21 2.58
CA ASN A 185 1.63 15.27 2.20
C ASN A 185 0.76 15.09 3.45
N LEU A 186 0.35 16.22 4.04
CA LEU A 186 -0.44 16.24 5.27
C LEU A 186 -1.91 15.87 5.00
N TYR A 187 -2.54 15.17 5.95
CA TYR A 187 -3.93 14.76 5.89
C TYR A 187 -4.66 15.19 7.16
N PHE A 188 -5.40 16.32 7.11
CA PHE A 188 -6.09 16.94 8.27
C PHE A 188 -5.21 17.30 9.48
N GLU A 189 -3.93 17.45 9.29
CA GLU A 189 -2.95 17.65 10.35
C GLU A 189 -2.71 19.15 10.61
N ALA A 190 -3.72 19.85 11.16
CA ALA A 190 -3.67 21.30 11.40
C ALA A 190 -2.54 21.76 12.34
N ALA A 191 -1.95 20.85 13.09
CA ALA A 191 -0.84 21.13 14.00
C ALA A 191 0.51 21.22 13.29
N PHE A 192 0.65 20.65 12.08
CA PHE A 192 1.91 20.46 11.40
C PHE A 192 2.04 21.29 10.11
N ASP A 193 3.28 21.53 9.74
CA ASP A 193 3.69 22.19 8.49
C ASP A 193 4.27 21.15 7.54
N ALA A 194 4.07 21.34 6.24
CA ALA A 194 4.82 20.59 5.23
C ALA A 194 6.26 21.16 5.13
N PRO A 195 7.28 20.33 4.90
CA PRO A 195 8.65 20.81 4.73
C PRO A 195 8.74 21.71 3.48
N PRO A 196 9.55 22.79 3.54
CA PRO A 196 9.64 23.76 2.42
C PRO A 196 10.29 23.19 1.15
N LYS A 197 10.87 22.02 1.22
CA LYS A 197 11.48 21.29 0.10
C LYS A 197 11.19 19.81 0.23
N HIS A 198 11.13 19.12 -0.91
CA HIS A 198 10.99 17.68 -0.91
C HIS A 198 12.19 17.01 -0.24
N GLU A 199 11.89 16.03 0.62
CA GLU A 199 12.86 15.22 1.33
C GLU A 199 12.80 13.77 0.83
N TYR A 200 13.96 13.22 0.46
CA TYR A 200 14.11 11.83 0.02
C TYR A 200 15.03 11.11 1.00
N VAL A 201 14.44 10.63 2.08
CA VAL A 201 15.19 10.10 3.23
C VAL A 201 15.41 8.61 3.09
N THR A 202 16.67 8.20 3.22
CA THR A 202 17.07 6.80 3.26
C THR A 202 18.04 6.54 4.39
N PHE A 203 18.07 5.32 4.89
CA PHE A 203 19.09 4.85 5.84
C PHE A 203 19.61 3.47 5.44
N THR A 204 20.82 3.14 5.86
CA THR A 204 21.48 1.87 5.54
C THR A 204 21.53 0.97 6.77
N THR A 205 21.21 -0.30 6.58
CA THR A 205 21.31 -1.34 7.59
C THR A 205 22.36 -2.38 7.20
N PRO A 206 23.04 -3.03 8.16
CA PRO A 206 24.01 -4.06 7.85
C PRO A 206 23.40 -5.38 7.36
N PHE A 207 22.08 -5.57 7.52
CA PHE A 207 21.40 -6.82 7.24
C PHE A 207 20.57 -6.81 5.95
N ALA A 208 20.18 -5.62 5.44
CA ALA A 208 19.27 -5.52 4.30
C ALA A 208 19.57 -4.34 3.36
N GLY A 209 20.72 -3.67 3.53
CA GLY A 209 21.08 -2.52 2.71
C GLY A 209 20.23 -1.29 2.97
N ARG A 210 19.79 -0.59 1.92
CA ARG A 210 19.10 0.70 2.00
C ARG A 210 17.60 0.54 2.15
N PHE A 211 17.03 1.31 3.09
CA PHE A 211 15.61 1.53 3.27
C PHE A 211 15.24 2.97 2.91
N GLY A 212 14.05 3.16 2.35
CA GLY A 212 13.41 4.47 2.21
C GLY A 212 12.38 4.69 3.30
N VAL A 213 12.12 5.97 3.61
CA VAL A 213 11.15 6.40 4.63
C VAL A 213 10.14 7.32 4.01
N PHE A 214 8.86 7.07 4.28
CA PHE A 214 7.75 7.97 3.98
C PHE A 214 6.55 7.63 4.86
N THR A 215 5.59 8.55 4.99
CA THR A 215 4.53 8.47 6.00
C THR A 215 3.15 8.51 5.36
N CYS A 216 2.28 7.55 5.67
CA CYS A 216 0.83 7.56 5.48
C CYS A 216 0.38 8.07 4.09
N PHE A 217 -0.20 9.27 4.04
CA PHE A 217 -0.78 9.85 2.84
C PHE A 217 0.22 10.06 1.70
N ASP A 218 1.52 10.14 2.00
CA ASP A 218 2.59 10.22 0.99
C ASP A 218 2.51 9.11 -0.07
N ILE A 219 1.99 7.92 0.29
CA ILE A 219 1.91 6.76 -0.61
C ILE A 219 1.09 7.04 -1.89
N LEU A 220 0.18 8.04 -1.85
CA LEU A 220 -0.65 8.43 -2.98
C LEU A 220 0.02 9.47 -3.90
N PHE A 221 1.16 10.04 -3.51
CA PHE A 221 1.80 11.15 -4.24
C PHE A 221 3.09 10.72 -4.91
N ARG A 222 3.47 11.48 -5.97
CA ARG A 222 4.74 11.27 -6.65
C ARG A 222 5.91 11.43 -5.68
N GLU A 223 5.88 12.53 -4.90
CA GLU A 223 6.93 12.85 -3.94
C GLU A 223 6.50 12.51 -2.51
N PRO A 224 7.28 11.75 -1.76
CA PRO A 224 8.63 11.26 -2.09
C PRO A 224 8.66 9.85 -2.73
N VAL A 225 7.52 9.18 -2.86
CA VAL A 225 7.43 7.72 -2.99
C VAL A 225 7.95 7.23 -4.34
N VAL A 226 7.50 7.83 -5.44
CA VAL A 226 7.93 7.43 -6.79
C VAL A 226 9.42 7.70 -6.97
N THR A 227 9.91 8.85 -6.50
CA THR A 227 11.34 9.18 -6.55
C THR A 227 12.18 8.18 -5.75
N LEU A 228 11.78 7.80 -4.52
CA LEU A 228 12.48 6.78 -3.75
C LEU A 228 12.57 5.44 -4.49
N VAL A 229 11.44 4.98 -5.05
CA VAL A 229 11.35 3.66 -5.68
C VAL A 229 11.97 3.63 -7.08
N LYS A 230 11.61 4.61 -7.94
CA LYS A 230 11.95 4.61 -9.35
C LYS A 230 13.32 5.25 -9.61
N ASP A 231 13.55 6.45 -9.07
CA ASP A 231 14.73 7.23 -9.40
C ASP A 231 15.94 6.83 -8.53
N MET A 232 15.70 6.52 -7.24
CA MET A 232 16.74 6.10 -6.31
C MET A 232 16.89 4.58 -6.19
N GLY A 233 16.01 3.79 -6.80
CA GLY A 233 16.08 2.33 -6.83
C GLY A 233 15.84 1.64 -5.48
N ILE A 234 15.18 2.31 -4.53
CA ILE A 234 14.90 1.73 -3.22
C ILE A 234 13.87 0.61 -3.35
N ARG A 235 14.16 -0.54 -2.74
CA ARG A 235 13.30 -1.72 -2.77
C ARG A 235 12.76 -2.13 -1.40
N GLN A 236 13.21 -1.49 -0.33
CA GLN A 236 12.76 -1.74 1.04
C GLN A 236 12.32 -0.43 1.66
N LEU A 237 11.12 -0.40 2.19
CA LEU A 237 10.44 0.81 2.64
C LEU A 237 9.89 0.60 4.04
N VAL A 238 10.06 1.58 4.92
CA VAL A 238 9.36 1.69 6.18
C VAL A 238 8.25 2.72 6.04
N TYR A 239 7.07 2.39 6.57
CA TYR A 239 5.85 3.13 6.35
C TYR A 239 5.02 3.22 7.64
N PRO A 240 5.34 4.13 8.55
CA PRO A 240 4.44 4.55 9.60
C PRO A 240 3.17 5.14 9.02
N THR A 241 2.01 4.77 9.55
CA THR A 241 0.72 5.28 9.02
C THR A 241 -0.35 5.35 10.11
N ALA A 242 -1.28 6.30 9.96
CA ALA A 242 -2.53 6.44 10.71
C ALA A 242 -3.70 6.41 9.72
N TRP A 243 -3.81 5.35 8.95
CA TRP A 243 -4.69 5.21 7.81
C TRP A 243 -6.11 4.83 8.23
N MET A 244 -7.07 5.66 7.85
CA MET A 244 -8.49 5.33 7.91
C MET A 244 -8.88 4.48 6.70
N ASN A 245 -9.49 3.32 6.94
CA ASN A 245 -9.95 2.47 5.86
C ASN A 245 -11.06 3.15 5.07
N GLN A 246 -10.94 3.15 3.76
CA GLN A 246 -11.91 3.68 2.81
C GLN A 246 -12.19 2.62 1.75
N LEU A 247 -13.13 1.73 2.04
CA LEU A 247 -13.64 0.77 1.08
C LEU A 247 -14.54 1.48 0.03
N PRO A 248 -14.58 0.97 -1.18
CA PRO A 248 -14.02 -0.31 -1.65
C PRO A 248 -12.59 -0.22 -2.20
N LEU A 249 -11.93 0.94 -2.26
CA LEU A 249 -10.70 1.12 -3.04
C LEU A 249 -9.43 1.29 -2.21
N LEU A 250 -9.51 1.98 -1.06
CA LEU A 250 -8.36 2.39 -0.25
C LEU A 250 -8.41 1.86 1.19
N ALA A 251 -8.81 0.60 1.38
CA ALA A 251 -8.54 -0.04 2.66
C ALA A 251 -7.03 -0.22 2.85
N ALA A 252 -6.52 -0.02 4.07
CA ALA A 252 -5.10 -0.01 4.39
C ALA A 252 -4.37 -1.23 3.80
N VAL A 253 -4.74 -2.43 4.22
CA VAL A 253 -4.08 -3.66 3.76
C VAL A 253 -4.22 -3.89 2.25
N GLN A 254 -5.34 -3.48 1.64
CA GLN A 254 -5.59 -3.60 0.21
C GLN A 254 -4.62 -2.74 -0.60
N PHE A 255 -4.56 -1.44 -0.31
CA PHE A 255 -3.74 -0.51 -1.10
C PHE A 255 -2.26 -0.73 -0.85
N GLN A 256 -1.84 -0.98 0.40
CA GLN A 256 -0.46 -1.29 0.76
C GLN A 256 0.05 -2.56 0.05
N CYS A 257 -0.79 -3.60 -0.03
CA CYS A 257 -0.46 -4.82 -0.77
C CYS A 257 -0.36 -4.56 -2.28
N SER A 258 -1.33 -3.83 -2.84
CA SER A 258 -1.34 -3.47 -4.26
C SER A 258 -0.13 -2.62 -4.65
N PHE A 259 0.24 -1.66 -3.80
CA PHE A 259 1.45 -0.85 -3.97
C PHE A 259 2.71 -1.71 -3.93
N SER A 260 2.90 -2.52 -2.89
CA SER A 260 4.07 -3.39 -2.76
C SER A 260 4.23 -4.34 -3.95
N TYR A 261 3.13 -4.95 -4.38
CA TYR A 261 3.08 -5.83 -5.54
C TYR A 261 3.45 -5.10 -6.84
N SER A 262 2.79 -3.97 -7.13
CA SER A 262 2.96 -3.24 -8.39
C SER A 262 4.29 -2.51 -8.48
N ALA A 263 4.79 -1.96 -7.36
CA ALA A 263 6.07 -1.27 -7.30
C ALA A 263 7.29 -2.21 -7.14
N GLY A 264 7.07 -3.49 -6.88
CA GLY A 264 8.14 -4.47 -6.70
C GLY A 264 9.00 -4.22 -5.45
N VAL A 265 8.37 -3.83 -4.33
CA VAL A 265 9.06 -3.42 -3.10
C VAL A 265 8.61 -4.21 -1.88
N THR A 266 9.47 -4.34 -0.88
CA THR A 266 9.06 -4.70 0.48
C THR A 266 8.56 -3.45 1.19
N LEU A 267 7.36 -3.51 1.78
CA LEU A 267 6.74 -2.44 2.56
C LEU A 267 6.47 -2.93 3.99
N LEU A 268 7.11 -2.28 4.96
CA LEU A 268 6.88 -2.51 6.38
C LEU A 268 5.89 -1.46 6.89
N ALA A 269 4.60 -1.80 6.88
CA ALA A 269 3.51 -0.88 7.14
C ALA A 269 2.92 -1.09 8.53
N ALA A 270 3.10 -0.11 9.40
CA ALA A 270 2.54 -0.09 10.75
C ALA A 270 1.42 0.95 10.84
N ASN A 271 0.20 0.50 11.13
CA ASN A 271 -0.97 1.37 11.29
C ASN A 271 -1.37 1.50 12.77
N VAL A 272 -1.97 2.62 13.13
CA VAL A 272 -2.64 2.74 14.42
C VAL A 272 -3.92 1.91 14.44
N ARG A 273 -4.31 1.52 15.64
CA ARG A 273 -5.59 0.91 15.91
C ARG A 273 -6.49 1.89 16.65
N ALA A 274 -7.48 2.40 15.95
CA ALA A 274 -8.54 3.26 16.47
C ALA A 274 -9.85 2.89 15.77
N ALA A 275 -10.51 1.83 16.25
CA ALA A 275 -11.69 1.22 15.62
C ALA A 275 -12.83 2.23 15.37
N ALA A 276 -13.04 3.18 16.30
CA ALA A 276 -14.06 4.23 16.14
C ALA A 276 -13.81 5.17 14.95
N LEU A 277 -12.58 5.20 14.42
CA LEU A 277 -12.18 6.00 13.26
C LEU A 277 -11.90 5.13 12.03
N GLY A 278 -12.25 3.85 12.08
CA GLY A 278 -11.97 2.93 10.98
C GLY A 278 -10.47 2.64 10.76
N MET A 279 -9.61 2.97 11.75
CA MET A 279 -8.17 2.75 11.63
C MET A 279 -7.81 1.35 12.13
N THR A 280 -7.37 0.51 11.23
CA THR A 280 -6.76 -0.81 11.44
C THR A 280 -6.16 -1.27 10.12
N GLY A 281 -5.27 -2.21 10.14
CA GLY A 281 -4.67 -2.78 8.94
C GLY A 281 -3.19 -2.47 8.85
N SER A 282 -2.38 -3.36 9.42
CA SER A 282 -0.93 -3.33 9.34
C SER A 282 -0.41 -4.55 8.60
N GLY A 283 0.78 -4.48 8.02
CA GLY A 283 1.34 -5.61 7.34
C GLY A 283 2.81 -5.50 6.96
N ILE A 284 3.37 -6.66 6.65
CA ILE A 284 4.67 -6.83 6.02
C ILE A 284 4.40 -7.38 4.63
N PHE A 285 4.48 -6.49 3.64
CA PHE A 285 4.15 -6.79 2.25
C PHE A 285 5.41 -6.95 1.41
N THR A 286 5.41 -7.94 0.54
CA THR A 286 6.45 -8.16 -0.46
C THR A 286 5.81 -8.27 -1.85
N PRO A 287 6.58 -8.18 -2.94
CA PRO A 287 6.02 -8.33 -4.28
C PRO A 287 5.29 -9.66 -4.52
N TRP A 288 5.48 -10.67 -3.68
CA TRP A 288 4.90 -12.01 -3.86
C TRP A 288 4.12 -12.55 -2.65
N ASP A 289 4.20 -11.91 -1.47
CA ASP A 289 3.59 -12.43 -0.24
C ASP A 289 3.25 -11.31 0.74
N ALA A 290 2.28 -11.54 1.61
CA ALA A 290 1.85 -10.60 2.63
C ALA A 290 1.59 -11.32 3.97
N LEU A 291 2.13 -10.77 5.05
CA LEU A 291 1.68 -11.05 6.41
C LEU A 291 0.97 -9.80 6.90
N HIS A 292 -0.34 -9.87 7.12
CA HIS A 292 -1.14 -8.70 7.50
C HIS A 292 -2.09 -9.00 8.66
N HIS A 293 -2.56 -7.94 9.28
CA HIS A 293 -3.59 -7.95 10.30
C HIS A 293 -4.61 -6.85 10.00
N HIS A 294 -5.88 -7.20 10.04
CA HIS A 294 -7.01 -6.29 10.00
C HIS A 294 -8.04 -6.79 11.02
N ASP A 295 -8.53 -5.91 11.88
CA ASP A 295 -9.52 -6.27 12.88
C ASP A 295 -10.34 -5.03 13.26
N ALA A 296 -11.55 -4.93 12.71
CA ALA A 296 -12.44 -3.78 12.91
C ALA A 296 -13.07 -3.70 14.32
N VAL A 297 -13.02 -4.79 15.12
CA VAL A 297 -13.75 -4.90 16.39
C VAL A 297 -12.88 -5.14 17.62
N GLY A 298 -11.68 -5.71 17.45
CA GLY A 298 -10.80 -6.00 18.57
C GLY A 298 -10.19 -4.76 19.22
N GLU A 299 -9.71 -4.92 20.45
CA GLU A 299 -9.21 -3.79 21.26
C GLU A 299 -7.71 -3.87 21.57
N THR A 300 -6.99 -4.85 21.05
CA THR A 300 -5.56 -5.03 21.34
C THR A 300 -4.70 -4.74 20.13
N GLY A 301 -3.51 -4.21 20.36
CA GLY A 301 -2.48 -4.09 19.33
C GLY A 301 -2.00 -5.44 18.82
N LYS A 302 -1.30 -5.45 17.69
CA LYS A 302 -0.81 -6.68 17.05
C LYS A 302 0.63 -6.54 16.58
N LEU A 303 1.52 -7.38 17.12
CA LEU A 303 2.88 -7.54 16.62
C LEU A 303 2.90 -8.57 15.48
N LEU A 304 3.45 -8.18 14.35
CA LEU A 304 3.71 -9.04 13.19
C LEU A 304 5.22 -9.16 13.02
N VAL A 305 5.73 -10.38 12.89
CA VAL A 305 7.16 -10.65 12.68
C VAL A 305 7.32 -11.63 11.53
N LYS A 306 8.20 -11.31 10.57
CA LYS A 306 8.41 -12.13 9.39
C LYS A 306 9.88 -12.10 8.95
N ARG A 307 10.38 -13.27 8.51
CA ARG A 307 11.64 -13.36 7.78
C ARG A 307 11.41 -12.98 6.31
N LEU A 308 12.26 -12.12 5.77
CA LEU A 308 12.16 -11.53 4.45
C LEU A 308 13.46 -11.72 3.67
N PRO A 309 13.40 -11.97 2.36
CA PRO A 309 14.58 -11.86 1.51
C PRO A 309 14.99 -10.40 1.36
N VAL A 310 16.26 -10.16 1.14
CA VAL A 310 16.77 -8.84 0.77
C VAL A 310 16.46 -8.58 -0.71
N LEU A 311 15.73 -7.50 -0.99
CA LEU A 311 15.50 -7.02 -2.35
C LEU A 311 16.62 -6.07 -2.74
N ASP A 312 17.72 -6.59 -3.29
CA ASP A 312 18.81 -5.79 -3.82
C ASP A 312 18.76 -5.82 -5.36
N PRO A 313 18.74 -4.66 -6.03
CA PRO A 313 18.82 -4.60 -7.49
C PRO A 313 20.03 -5.34 -8.06
N SER A 314 21.17 -5.33 -7.39
CA SER A 314 22.38 -6.03 -7.82
C SER A 314 22.25 -7.58 -7.78
N VAL A 315 21.44 -8.11 -6.87
CA VAL A 315 21.14 -9.56 -6.78
C VAL A 315 20.16 -10.01 -7.88
N LEU A 316 19.35 -9.07 -8.41
CA LEU A 316 18.39 -9.33 -9.48
C LEU A 316 19.05 -9.37 -10.87
N GLU A 317 20.25 -8.81 -11.05
CA GLU A 317 20.98 -8.81 -12.31
C GLU A 317 21.76 -10.13 -12.57
N ASP A 318 22.10 -10.90 -11.54
CA ASP A 318 22.89 -12.15 -11.64
C ASP A 318 22.06 -13.41 -12.00
N GLY A 319 21.19 -13.30 -12.99
CA GLY A 319 20.80 -14.43 -13.84
C GLY A 319 19.68 -15.36 -13.36
N ALA A 320 19.30 -15.40 -12.09
CA ALA A 320 18.19 -16.23 -11.61
C ALA A 320 16.87 -15.45 -11.43
N GLY A 321 16.96 -14.12 -11.47
CA GLY A 321 15.89 -13.18 -11.14
C GLY A 321 15.09 -12.62 -12.31
N LYS A 322 15.41 -12.95 -13.56
CA LYS A 322 14.75 -12.34 -14.74
C LYS A 322 13.26 -12.60 -14.87
N ALA A 323 12.70 -13.53 -14.13
CA ALA A 323 11.25 -13.78 -14.12
C ALA A 323 10.45 -12.77 -13.28
N TRP A 324 11.09 -12.01 -12.38
CA TRP A 324 10.45 -11.10 -11.44
C TRP A 324 10.42 -9.66 -11.92
N LEU A 325 11.34 -9.29 -12.81
CA LEU A 325 11.47 -7.95 -13.38
C LEU A 325 10.54 -7.69 -14.56
N LEU A 326 9.60 -8.59 -14.84
CA LEU A 326 8.61 -8.42 -15.92
C LEU A 326 7.33 -7.68 -15.50
N VAL A 327 7.37 -6.95 -14.41
CA VAL A 327 6.54 -5.74 -14.27
C VAL A 327 7.46 -4.56 -14.58
N PRO A 328 7.64 -4.18 -15.84
CA PRO A 328 8.50 -3.06 -16.15
C PRO A 328 7.79 -1.78 -15.70
N PHE A 329 8.39 -1.07 -14.77
CA PHE A 329 8.36 0.38 -14.82
C PHE A 329 9.17 0.75 -16.08
N SER A 330 8.54 0.59 -17.25
CA SER A 330 9.20 0.86 -18.52
C SER A 330 9.09 2.33 -18.84
N GLY A 331 10.07 3.09 -18.37
CA GLY A 331 10.47 4.27 -19.14
C GLY A 331 10.93 3.76 -20.53
N HIS A 332 10.38 4.30 -21.57
CA HIS A 332 10.75 3.94 -22.94
C HIS A 332 12.26 4.09 -23.14
N PRO A 333 13.05 3.04 -23.39
CA PRO A 333 14.30 3.18 -24.08
C PRO A 333 13.94 3.33 -25.57
N LYS A 334 14.34 4.45 -26.19
CA LYS A 334 14.52 4.47 -27.63
C LYS A 334 15.65 3.47 -27.97
N VAL A 335 15.29 2.24 -28.20
CA VAL A 335 16.13 1.27 -28.89
C VAL A 335 15.42 0.94 -30.17
N GLU A 336 15.98 1.44 -31.25
CA GLU A 336 15.69 0.93 -32.61
C GLU A 336 16.13 -0.53 -32.63
N VAL A 337 15.18 -1.45 -32.50
CA VAL A 337 15.37 -2.86 -32.83
C VAL A 337 14.52 -3.10 -34.06
N ALA A 338 15.17 -3.56 -35.11
CA ALA A 338 14.56 -4.00 -36.35
C ALA A 338 13.43 -5.00 -36.03
N VAL A 339 12.22 -4.64 -36.44
CA VAL A 339 11.03 -5.46 -36.30
C VAL A 339 11.04 -6.48 -37.41
N GLU A 340 11.31 -7.74 -37.09
CA GLU A 340 10.81 -8.83 -37.91
C GLU A 340 9.37 -9.12 -37.51
N GLU A 341 8.48 -8.86 -38.46
CA GLU A 341 7.05 -9.11 -38.35
C GLU A 341 6.76 -10.60 -38.16
N SER A 342 6.32 -10.98 -36.98
CA SER A 342 5.36 -12.07 -36.82
C SER A 342 4.47 -11.80 -35.58
N GLU A 343 3.51 -10.90 -35.75
CA GLU A 343 2.38 -10.75 -34.82
C GLU A 343 1.51 -12.01 -34.90
N LYS A 344 1.80 -12.98 -34.05
CA LYS A 344 0.75 -13.88 -33.55
C LYS A 344 0.33 -13.28 -32.21
N GLU A 345 -0.81 -12.59 -32.20
CA GLU A 345 -1.57 -12.36 -30.98
C GLU A 345 -1.65 -13.71 -30.25
N GLU A 346 -0.97 -13.85 -29.10
CA GLU A 346 -1.21 -15.02 -28.26
C GLU A 346 -2.67 -14.94 -27.84
N PRO A 347 -3.48 -15.94 -28.22
CA PRO A 347 -4.86 -15.94 -27.79
C PRO A 347 -4.86 -16.02 -26.27
N TRP A 348 -5.60 -15.16 -25.65
CA TRP A 348 -6.02 -15.26 -24.26
C TRP A 348 -6.12 -16.70 -23.82
N PRO A 349 -5.77 -17.07 -22.57
CA PRO A 349 -6.01 -18.40 -22.08
C PRO A 349 -7.52 -18.66 -21.97
N VAL A 350 -8.18 -18.76 -23.12
CA VAL A 350 -9.57 -19.19 -23.28
C VAL A 350 -9.77 -20.61 -22.77
N SER A 351 -8.67 -21.32 -22.45
CA SER A 351 -8.74 -22.69 -21.95
C SER A 351 -9.32 -22.82 -20.53
N SER A 352 -9.43 -21.75 -19.75
CA SER A 352 -10.15 -21.75 -18.47
C SER A 352 -11.64 -21.32 -18.61
N PHE A 353 -11.99 -20.69 -19.70
CA PHE A 353 -13.36 -20.43 -20.11
C PHE A 353 -13.62 -21.39 -21.29
N SER A 354 -14.43 -22.42 -21.09
CA SER A 354 -14.80 -23.34 -22.19
C SER A 354 -15.27 -22.52 -23.39
N PRO A 355 -14.84 -22.87 -24.62
CA PRO A 355 -15.30 -22.15 -25.81
C PRO A 355 -16.82 -22.21 -25.86
N MET A 356 -17.46 -21.05 -25.94
CA MET A 356 -18.88 -21.02 -26.36
C MET A 356 -18.96 -21.80 -27.66
N GLN A 357 -19.77 -22.86 -27.66
CA GLN A 357 -20.25 -23.44 -28.93
C GLN A 357 -20.81 -22.29 -29.74
N SER A 358 -20.39 -22.19 -30.99
CA SER A 358 -20.87 -21.22 -31.96
C SER A 358 -22.38 -21.06 -31.84
N GLY A 359 -22.81 -19.99 -31.18
CA GLY A 359 -24.21 -19.59 -31.14
C GLY A 359 -24.70 -19.18 -32.53
N PRO A 360 -25.99 -19.15 -32.74
CA PRO A 360 -26.56 -18.74 -34.02
C PRO A 360 -26.16 -17.33 -34.40
N GLU A 361 -26.15 -17.08 -35.71
CA GLU A 361 -25.74 -15.81 -36.35
C GLU A 361 -26.34 -14.56 -35.69
N PRO A 362 -25.68 -13.38 -35.77
CA PRO A 362 -26.20 -12.13 -35.21
C PRO A 362 -27.61 -11.84 -35.78
N GLY A 363 -28.60 -11.86 -34.90
CA GLY A 363 -29.99 -11.55 -35.26
C GLY A 363 -31.06 -12.52 -34.75
N TYR A 364 -30.69 -13.68 -34.21
CA TYR A 364 -31.67 -14.59 -33.62
C TYR A 364 -31.61 -14.54 -32.09
N CYS A 365 -32.56 -13.83 -31.48
CA CYS A 365 -32.82 -13.83 -30.04
C CYS A 365 -34.10 -14.65 -29.78
N PRO A 366 -34.05 -15.78 -29.04
CA PRO A 366 -35.25 -16.43 -28.52
C PRO A 366 -35.94 -15.47 -27.54
N LYS A 367 -37.22 -15.25 -27.69
CA LYS A 367 -38.05 -14.21 -27.05
C LYS A 367 -38.07 -14.21 -25.50
N GLU A 368 -37.30 -15.03 -24.79
CA GLU A 368 -37.33 -15.14 -23.31
C GLU A 368 -36.00 -14.79 -22.60
N ASP A 369 -34.91 -14.48 -23.33
CA ASP A 369 -33.58 -14.21 -22.68
C ASP A 369 -32.79 -13.05 -23.32
N CYS A 370 -33.46 -12.13 -24.03
CA CYS A 370 -32.82 -10.90 -24.49
C CYS A 370 -32.65 -9.96 -23.30
N THR A 371 -31.52 -10.05 -22.60
CA THR A 371 -31.15 -9.05 -21.60
C THR A 371 -30.95 -7.71 -22.32
N GLU A 372 -31.75 -6.71 -21.91
CA GLU A 372 -31.50 -5.31 -22.28
C GLU A 372 -30.02 -4.96 -22.07
N GLU A 373 -29.45 -4.17 -22.98
CA GLU A 373 -28.08 -3.68 -22.77
C GLU A 373 -27.99 -3.05 -21.39
N PRO A 374 -26.96 -3.41 -20.61
CA PRO A 374 -26.86 -2.92 -19.24
C PRO A 374 -26.72 -1.39 -19.22
N ILE A 375 -27.69 -0.71 -18.61
CA ILE A 375 -27.77 0.75 -18.55
C ILE A 375 -26.76 1.27 -17.53
N PRO A 376 -25.82 2.14 -17.93
CA PRO A 376 -24.92 2.81 -17.00
C PRO A 376 -25.68 3.65 -15.96
N PHE A 377 -25.11 3.76 -14.76
CA PHE A 377 -25.60 4.61 -13.69
C PHE A 377 -24.42 5.25 -12.97
N THR A 378 -24.67 6.31 -12.21
CA THR A 378 -23.63 6.98 -11.40
C THR A 378 -23.82 6.65 -9.93
N SER A 379 -22.73 6.37 -9.24
CA SER A 379 -22.69 6.25 -7.78
C SER A 379 -21.40 6.80 -7.22
N THR A 380 -21.46 7.32 -5.99
CA THR A 380 -20.30 7.91 -5.32
C THR A 380 -19.49 6.83 -4.64
N MET A 381 -18.19 6.77 -4.95
CA MET A 381 -17.20 5.99 -4.22
C MET A 381 -16.08 6.92 -3.77
N MET A 382 -15.76 6.91 -2.47
CA MET A 382 -14.66 7.71 -1.93
C MET A 382 -14.73 9.19 -2.33
N TYR A 383 -15.95 9.75 -2.26
CA TYR A 383 -16.28 11.14 -2.61
C TYR A 383 -16.32 11.46 -4.12
N ASP A 384 -15.90 10.55 -5.00
CA ASP A 384 -15.90 10.73 -6.45
C ASP A 384 -17.10 10.04 -7.11
N ASN A 385 -17.61 10.63 -8.18
CA ASN A 385 -18.75 10.08 -8.92
C ASN A 385 -18.26 9.13 -10.01
N PHE A 386 -18.39 7.85 -9.78
CA PHE A 386 -18.06 6.80 -10.74
C PHE A 386 -19.22 6.53 -11.69
N THR A 387 -18.90 6.27 -12.94
CA THR A 387 -19.83 5.66 -13.90
C THR A 387 -19.77 4.15 -13.77
N LEU A 388 -20.90 3.50 -13.49
CA LEU A 388 -20.98 2.07 -13.20
C LEU A 388 -21.96 1.35 -14.12
N VAL A 389 -21.70 0.04 -14.32
CA VAL A 389 -22.62 -0.90 -14.97
C VAL A 389 -22.78 -2.13 -14.09
N ALA A 390 -24.03 -2.49 -13.77
CA ALA A 390 -24.31 -3.66 -12.94
C ALA A 390 -24.04 -4.96 -13.70
N LEU A 391 -23.40 -5.94 -13.04
CA LEU A 391 -23.19 -7.26 -13.59
C LEU A 391 -24.52 -8.02 -13.67
N GLN A 392 -24.86 -8.51 -14.85
CA GLN A 392 -26.03 -9.35 -15.09
C GLN A 392 -25.61 -10.79 -15.37
N GLY A 393 -26.49 -11.75 -15.11
CA GLY A 393 -26.27 -13.14 -15.43
C GLY A 393 -25.12 -13.82 -14.66
N ARG A 394 -24.75 -15.00 -15.08
CA ARG A 394 -23.71 -15.83 -14.51
C ARG A 394 -22.33 -15.53 -15.08
N GLU A 395 -22.27 -15.16 -16.33
CA GLU A 395 -21.07 -14.80 -17.06
C GLU A 395 -21.38 -13.71 -18.08
N GLY A 396 -20.40 -12.95 -18.48
CA GLY A 396 -20.59 -11.87 -19.44
C GLY A 396 -19.32 -11.10 -19.76
N ASN A 397 -19.48 -10.22 -20.74
CA ASN A 397 -18.50 -9.22 -21.14
C ASN A 397 -19.14 -7.84 -20.97
N LEU A 398 -18.51 -6.96 -20.23
CA LEU A 398 -18.99 -5.61 -19.95
C LEU A 398 -17.96 -4.57 -20.29
N THR A 399 -18.44 -3.42 -20.72
CA THR A 399 -17.63 -2.20 -20.88
C THR A 399 -18.34 -1.05 -20.18
N VAL A 400 -17.59 -0.26 -19.43
CA VAL A 400 -18.07 0.99 -18.84
C VAL A 400 -17.01 2.06 -19.08
N CYS A 401 -17.46 3.27 -19.42
CA CYS A 401 -16.56 4.39 -19.70
C CYS A 401 -16.93 5.60 -18.85
N ASP A 402 -15.91 6.36 -18.44
CA ASP A 402 -16.03 7.70 -17.95
C ASP A 402 -15.22 8.61 -18.90
N GLY A 403 -15.91 9.49 -19.62
CA GLY A 403 -15.30 10.24 -20.72
C GLY A 403 -14.68 9.33 -21.78
N SER A 404 -13.37 9.47 -21.96
CA SER A 404 -12.56 8.67 -22.90
C SER A 404 -11.95 7.42 -22.27
N PHE A 405 -11.90 7.34 -20.95
CA PHE A 405 -11.34 6.21 -20.21
C PHE A 405 -12.37 5.09 -20.09
N CYS A 406 -12.04 3.89 -20.58
CA CYS A 406 -12.93 2.75 -20.58
C CYS A 406 -12.34 1.54 -19.87
N CYS A 407 -13.16 0.92 -19.04
CA CYS A 407 -12.90 -0.34 -18.35
C CYS A 407 -13.63 -1.50 -19.01
N HIS A 408 -12.94 -2.59 -19.23
CA HIS A 408 -13.48 -3.80 -19.84
C HIS A 408 -13.36 -4.96 -18.87
N LEU A 409 -14.43 -5.76 -18.76
CA LEU A 409 -14.51 -6.89 -17.85
C LEU A 409 -15.08 -8.11 -18.54
N LEU A 410 -14.34 -9.21 -18.54
CA LEU A 410 -14.86 -10.55 -18.79
C LEU A 410 -14.98 -11.25 -17.43
N PHE A 411 -16.17 -11.79 -17.10
CA PHE A 411 -16.39 -12.40 -15.79
C PHE A 411 -17.18 -13.70 -15.87
N ARG A 412 -16.99 -14.55 -14.85
CA ARG A 412 -17.81 -15.73 -14.59
C ARG A 412 -18.00 -15.91 -13.08
N ARG A 413 -19.25 -15.92 -12.64
CA ARG A 413 -19.62 -16.21 -11.26
C ARG A 413 -19.65 -17.74 -11.06
N ARG A 414 -18.70 -18.29 -10.32
CA ARG A 414 -18.68 -19.74 -10.00
C ARG A 414 -19.69 -20.11 -8.94
N ARG A 415 -19.86 -19.24 -7.95
CA ARG A 415 -20.87 -19.33 -6.90
C ARG A 415 -21.54 -17.96 -6.80
N THR A 416 -22.86 -17.93 -6.83
CA THR A 416 -23.65 -16.69 -6.74
C THR A 416 -24.47 -16.71 -5.46
N ALA A 417 -24.31 -15.71 -4.62
CA ALA A 417 -25.24 -15.44 -3.52
C ALA A 417 -26.47 -14.72 -4.06
N LYS A 418 -27.67 -15.18 -3.66
CA LYS A 418 -28.96 -14.63 -4.17
C LYS A 418 -29.21 -13.16 -3.81
N ARG A 419 -28.38 -12.57 -2.94
CA ARG A 419 -28.55 -11.22 -2.40
C ARG A 419 -27.29 -10.36 -2.53
N GLU A 420 -26.54 -10.52 -3.60
CA GLU A 420 -25.36 -9.69 -3.85
C GLU A 420 -25.41 -9.09 -5.25
N LEU A 421 -25.28 -7.78 -5.30
CA LEU A 421 -25.12 -6.98 -6.51
C LEU A 421 -23.64 -6.67 -6.68
N TYR A 422 -23.18 -6.72 -7.94
CA TYR A 422 -21.85 -6.31 -8.36
C TYR A 422 -21.95 -5.30 -9.48
N ALA A 423 -21.01 -4.37 -9.53
CA ALA A 423 -20.88 -3.42 -10.62
C ALA A 423 -19.43 -3.27 -11.06
N LEU A 424 -19.24 -3.05 -12.37
CA LEU A 424 -17.99 -2.54 -12.93
C LEU A 424 -18.09 -1.02 -12.99
N GLY A 425 -17.11 -0.32 -12.43
CA GLY A 425 -17.02 1.13 -12.42
C GLY A 425 -15.79 1.65 -13.14
N ALA A 426 -15.93 2.82 -13.76
CA ALA A 426 -14.85 3.63 -14.33
C ALA A 426 -14.88 5.03 -13.71
N PHE A 427 -13.69 5.60 -13.50
CA PHE A 427 -13.49 6.97 -13.10
C PHE A 427 -12.24 7.53 -13.77
N ASP A 428 -12.36 8.74 -14.33
CA ASP A 428 -11.29 9.49 -14.98
C ASP A 428 -11.40 10.95 -14.54
N GLY A 429 -10.60 11.38 -13.57
CA GLY A 429 -10.77 12.73 -13.04
C GLY A 429 -9.91 13.06 -11.83
N LEU A 430 -10.03 14.33 -11.44
CA LEU A 430 -9.36 14.91 -10.28
C LEU A 430 -10.17 14.63 -9.00
N HIS A 431 -9.58 13.88 -8.08
CA HIS A 431 -10.06 13.78 -6.71
C HIS A 431 -9.71 15.07 -5.96
N VAL A 432 -10.68 15.65 -5.24
CA VAL A 432 -10.50 16.97 -4.60
C VAL A 432 -10.88 17.01 -3.12
N VAL A 433 -11.28 15.86 -2.56
CA VAL A 433 -11.70 15.77 -1.16
C VAL A 433 -10.55 15.21 -0.32
N HIS A 434 -10.06 15.99 0.66
CA HIS A 434 -8.94 15.63 1.53
C HIS A 434 -7.60 15.41 0.82
N GLY A 435 -7.38 16.14 -0.23
CA GLY A 435 -6.20 16.11 -1.09
C GLY A 435 -6.61 16.29 -2.54
N THR A 436 -5.65 16.66 -3.38
CA THR A 436 -5.92 16.85 -4.81
C THR A 436 -4.98 15.97 -5.58
N TYR A 437 -5.54 14.99 -6.30
CA TYR A 437 -4.76 14.06 -7.12
C TYR A 437 -5.62 13.45 -8.22
N TYR A 438 -5.02 13.22 -9.38
CA TYR A 438 -5.73 12.73 -10.57
C TYR A 438 -5.71 11.20 -10.66
N LEU A 439 -6.85 10.61 -11.00
CA LEU A 439 -7.09 9.17 -11.01
C LEU A 439 -7.68 8.69 -12.33
N GLU A 440 -7.22 7.52 -12.77
CA GLU A 440 -7.89 6.64 -13.72
C GLU A 440 -8.15 5.30 -13.04
N VAL A 441 -9.41 4.94 -12.81
CA VAL A 441 -9.74 3.75 -12.01
C VAL A 441 -10.71 2.82 -12.73
N CYS A 442 -10.35 1.54 -12.83
CA CYS A 442 -11.26 0.45 -13.13
C CYS A 442 -11.54 -0.35 -11.86
N ALA A 443 -12.80 -0.47 -11.45
CA ALA A 443 -13.16 -1.17 -10.22
C ALA A 443 -14.33 -2.13 -10.42
N LEU A 444 -14.14 -3.41 -10.09
CA LEU A 444 -15.20 -4.38 -9.92
C LEU A 444 -15.54 -4.48 -8.44
N VAL A 445 -16.71 -4.00 -8.04
CA VAL A 445 -17.08 -3.84 -6.63
C VAL A 445 -18.34 -4.61 -6.27
N ARG A 446 -18.38 -5.15 -5.04
CA ARG A 446 -19.62 -5.60 -4.41
C ARG A 446 -20.37 -4.40 -3.85
N CYS A 447 -21.64 -4.22 -4.23
CA CYS A 447 -22.51 -3.18 -3.65
C CYS A 447 -23.01 -3.61 -2.26
N THR A 448 -23.21 -2.68 -1.35
CA THR A 448 -23.64 -3.01 0.03
C THR A 448 -25.06 -3.59 0.10
N GLY A 449 -25.90 -3.26 -0.87
CA GLY A 449 -27.28 -3.72 -1.02
C GLY A 449 -27.58 -4.27 -2.43
N LEU A 450 -28.86 -4.29 -2.80
CA LEU A 450 -29.35 -4.72 -4.12
C LEU A 450 -29.72 -3.54 -5.02
N GLU A 451 -29.83 -2.35 -4.46
CA GLU A 451 -30.12 -1.13 -5.21
C GLU A 451 -28.81 -0.56 -5.79
N LYS A 452 -28.90 0.05 -6.98
CA LYS A 452 -27.73 0.61 -7.68
C LYS A 452 -27.00 1.68 -6.87
N GLU A 453 -27.74 2.45 -6.10
CA GLU A 453 -27.25 3.51 -5.21
C GLU A 453 -26.39 2.96 -4.05
N SER A 454 -26.48 1.66 -3.78
CA SER A 454 -25.64 0.98 -2.76
C SER A 454 -24.25 0.60 -3.26
N CYS A 455 -23.99 0.75 -4.57
CA CYS A 455 -22.67 0.50 -5.14
C CYS A 455 -21.72 1.67 -4.77
N GLY A 456 -20.54 1.34 -4.28
CA GLY A 456 -19.59 2.31 -3.74
C GLY A 456 -19.63 2.44 -2.21
N GLY A 457 -20.67 1.89 -1.56
CA GLY A 457 -20.72 1.80 -0.10
C GLY A 457 -19.73 0.77 0.44
N GLU A 458 -19.33 0.94 1.70
CA GLU A 458 -18.32 0.13 2.36
C GLU A 458 -18.86 -1.24 2.79
N THR A 459 -18.15 -2.31 2.45
CA THR A 459 -18.44 -3.67 2.93
C THR A 459 -17.18 -4.52 2.98
N GLU A 460 -17.05 -5.30 4.04
CA GLU A 460 -15.95 -6.25 4.22
C GLU A 460 -16.35 -7.70 3.86
N HIS A 461 -17.61 -7.95 3.55
CA HIS A 461 -18.14 -9.30 3.39
C HIS A 461 -18.73 -9.55 2.02
N ALA A 462 -18.41 -10.70 1.45
CA ALA A 462 -18.95 -11.19 0.19
C ALA A 462 -19.01 -12.72 0.18
N GLN A 463 -19.91 -13.29 -0.60
CA GLN A 463 -20.05 -14.73 -0.76
C GLN A 463 -19.89 -15.19 -2.22
N THR A 464 -20.07 -14.29 -3.19
CA THR A 464 -19.98 -14.61 -4.60
C THR A 464 -18.52 -14.81 -5.01
N LEU A 465 -18.22 -15.96 -5.60
CA LEU A 465 -16.91 -16.27 -6.18
C LEU A 465 -16.93 -15.85 -7.66
N VAL A 466 -16.00 -14.98 -8.03
CA VAL A 466 -15.92 -14.43 -9.39
C VAL A 466 -14.55 -14.73 -9.98
N ASP A 467 -14.54 -15.43 -11.12
CA ASP A 467 -13.38 -15.46 -12.01
C ASP A 467 -13.50 -14.27 -12.96
N PHE A 468 -12.41 -13.52 -13.15
CA PHE A 468 -12.49 -12.33 -14.00
C PHE A 468 -11.19 -12.04 -14.73
N HIS A 469 -11.35 -11.31 -15.83
CA HIS A 469 -10.32 -10.58 -16.51
C HIS A 469 -10.80 -9.13 -16.69
N MET A 470 -10.02 -8.19 -16.20
CA MET A 470 -10.31 -6.76 -16.28
C MET A 470 -9.15 -6.02 -16.91
N HIS A 471 -9.43 -5.04 -17.77
CA HIS A 471 -8.41 -4.16 -18.32
C HIS A 471 -8.95 -2.76 -18.62
N GLY A 472 -8.04 -1.78 -18.66
CA GLY A 472 -8.29 -0.42 -19.13
C GLY A 472 -7.10 0.10 -19.93
N THR A 473 -7.29 1.15 -20.72
CA THR A 473 -6.20 1.86 -21.39
C THR A 473 -5.87 3.09 -20.57
N PHE A 474 -4.73 3.06 -19.89
CA PHE A 474 -4.29 4.08 -18.94
C PHE A 474 -3.35 5.08 -19.61
N SER A 475 -3.45 6.35 -19.23
CA SER A 475 -2.52 7.42 -19.64
C SER A 475 -1.24 7.40 -18.80
N THR A 476 -1.28 6.79 -17.61
CA THR A 476 -0.17 6.70 -16.65
C THR A 476 0.47 5.31 -16.65
N GLU A 477 1.74 5.22 -16.29
CA GLU A 477 2.43 3.96 -16.02
C GLU A 477 2.25 3.46 -14.57
N HIS A 478 1.64 4.26 -13.71
CA HIS A 478 1.48 4.00 -12.27
C HIS A 478 0.11 3.39 -11.97
N VAL A 479 -0.05 2.11 -12.27
CA VAL A 479 -1.29 1.36 -12.03
C VAL A 479 -1.08 0.31 -10.95
N TYR A 480 -1.86 0.39 -9.88
CA TYR A 480 -1.82 -0.49 -8.72
C TYR A 480 -2.97 -1.50 -8.79
N ALA A 481 -2.62 -2.75 -9.06
CA ALA A 481 -3.59 -3.84 -9.19
C ALA A 481 -3.85 -4.51 -7.84
N GLY A 482 -5.12 -4.58 -7.43
CA GLY A 482 -5.52 -5.15 -6.13
C GLY A 482 -6.76 -6.02 -6.20
N VAL A 483 -6.77 -7.09 -5.39
CA VAL A 483 -7.93 -7.98 -5.21
C VAL A 483 -8.18 -8.18 -3.72
N LEU A 484 -9.40 -7.87 -3.27
CA LEU A 484 -9.82 -8.01 -1.89
C LEU A 484 -10.97 -9.01 -1.79
N GLY A 485 -10.79 -10.03 -0.97
CA GLY A 485 -11.80 -11.02 -0.65
C GLY A 485 -12.52 -10.73 0.66
N SER A 486 -13.59 -11.47 0.91
CA SER A 486 -14.40 -11.39 2.13
C SER A 486 -13.55 -11.52 3.39
N GLY A 487 -13.88 -10.71 4.42
CA GLY A 487 -13.13 -10.64 5.67
C GLY A 487 -11.75 -10.00 5.50
N MET A 488 -11.60 -9.08 4.56
CA MET A 488 -10.37 -8.36 4.25
C MET A 488 -9.20 -9.30 3.88
N THR A 489 -9.54 -10.46 3.30
CA THR A 489 -8.55 -11.40 2.79
C THR A 489 -7.87 -10.83 1.55
N LEU A 490 -6.56 -10.67 1.61
CA LEU A 490 -5.79 -10.26 0.44
C LEU A 490 -5.66 -11.43 -0.52
N ASP A 491 -6.03 -11.19 -1.77
CA ASP A 491 -5.82 -12.10 -2.87
C ASP A 491 -4.96 -11.43 -3.94
N ARG A 492 -4.33 -12.21 -4.78
CA ARG A 492 -3.44 -11.69 -5.82
C ARG A 492 -4.01 -12.00 -7.19
N PRO A 493 -3.78 -11.11 -8.14
CA PRO A 493 -3.98 -11.47 -9.54
C PRO A 493 -3.14 -12.70 -9.90
N ASP A 494 -3.72 -13.62 -10.68
CA ASP A 494 -2.95 -14.70 -11.31
C ASP A 494 -1.93 -14.11 -12.29
N ARG A 495 -2.35 -13.03 -12.97
CA ARG A 495 -1.55 -12.23 -13.90
C ARG A 495 -2.00 -10.80 -13.88
N SER A 496 -1.06 -9.87 -13.95
CA SER A 496 -1.31 -8.46 -14.25
C SER A 496 -0.11 -7.87 -14.98
N GLY A 497 -0.32 -6.82 -15.73
CA GLY A 497 0.76 -6.16 -16.44
C GLY A 497 0.30 -5.36 -17.64
N TRP A 498 1.28 -4.80 -18.35
CA TRP A 498 1.08 -4.01 -19.53
C TRP A 498 0.96 -4.89 -20.78
N GLY A 499 -0.10 -4.66 -21.55
CA GLY A 499 -0.27 -5.15 -22.91
C GLY A 499 0.10 -4.10 -23.95
N SER A 500 -0.30 -4.32 -25.20
CA SER A 500 -0.09 -3.35 -26.27
C SER A 500 -0.95 -2.10 -26.10
N LYS A 501 -0.51 -0.96 -26.65
CA LYS A 501 -1.27 0.32 -26.74
C LYS A 501 -1.70 0.92 -25.39
N GLY A 502 -0.86 0.86 -24.36
CA GLY A 502 -1.17 1.44 -23.04
C GLY A 502 -2.26 0.69 -22.27
N ARG A 503 -2.56 -0.54 -22.63
CA ARG A 503 -3.53 -1.37 -21.93
C ARG A 503 -2.88 -2.01 -20.71
N PHE A 504 -3.41 -1.79 -19.52
CA PHE A 504 -3.07 -2.54 -18.32
C PHE A 504 -4.18 -3.54 -18.01
N TYR A 505 -3.80 -4.77 -17.64
CA TYR A 505 -4.76 -5.84 -17.37
C TYR A 505 -4.50 -6.56 -16.06
N MET A 506 -5.55 -7.21 -15.56
CA MET A 506 -5.50 -8.11 -14.41
C MET A 506 -6.43 -9.29 -14.63
N THR A 507 -5.96 -10.51 -14.29
CA THR A 507 -6.75 -11.74 -14.32
C THR A 507 -6.70 -12.42 -12.97
N ARG A 508 -7.85 -12.88 -12.48
CA ARG A 508 -7.96 -13.72 -11.30
C ARG A 508 -8.99 -14.82 -11.51
N THR A 509 -8.57 -16.05 -11.25
CA THR A 509 -9.42 -17.24 -11.33
C THR A 509 -9.25 -18.08 -10.06
N GLY A 510 -10.20 -18.95 -9.78
CA GLY A 510 -10.07 -19.89 -8.68
C GLY A 510 -10.15 -19.26 -7.27
N MET A 511 -10.73 -18.05 -7.09
CA MET A 511 -10.93 -17.47 -5.77
C MET A 511 -11.63 -18.44 -4.81
N THR A 512 -11.19 -18.48 -3.57
CA THR A 512 -11.76 -19.32 -2.50
C THR A 512 -12.65 -18.53 -1.55
N THR A 513 -12.51 -17.22 -1.51
CA THR A 513 -13.33 -16.28 -0.74
C THR A 513 -14.19 -15.44 -1.67
N GLY A 514 -15.34 -14.93 -1.19
CA GLY A 514 -16.18 -14.02 -1.96
C GLY A 514 -15.43 -12.75 -2.33
N LEU A 515 -15.63 -12.25 -3.55
CA LEU A 515 -14.97 -11.04 -4.03
C LEU A 515 -15.62 -9.80 -3.40
N VAL A 516 -14.86 -8.99 -2.70
CA VAL A 516 -15.27 -7.66 -2.23
C VAL A 516 -14.93 -6.61 -3.30
N THR A 517 -13.69 -6.57 -3.74
CA THR A 517 -13.24 -5.61 -4.76
C THR A 517 -12.10 -6.18 -5.58
N ALA A 518 -12.10 -5.86 -6.88
CA ALA A 518 -10.92 -5.95 -7.73
C ALA A 518 -10.72 -4.59 -8.40
N VAL A 519 -9.50 -4.03 -8.32
CA VAL A 519 -9.23 -2.67 -8.74
C VAL A 519 -7.93 -2.58 -9.55
N LEU A 520 -7.98 -1.79 -10.62
CA LEU A 520 -6.82 -1.19 -11.29
C LEU A 520 -6.85 0.30 -10.94
N TYR A 521 -6.00 0.71 -10.01
CA TYR A 521 -5.95 2.07 -9.47
C TYR A 521 -4.78 2.82 -10.11
N GLY A 522 -5.08 3.64 -11.11
CA GLY A 522 -4.10 4.45 -11.83
C GLY A 522 -3.92 5.82 -11.19
N ARG A 523 -2.68 6.22 -10.97
CA ARG A 523 -2.29 7.56 -10.50
C ARG A 523 -1.64 8.32 -11.64
N VAL A 524 -2.26 9.42 -12.05
CA VAL A 524 -1.74 10.32 -13.11
C VAL A 524 -1.07 11.51 -12.44
N TYR A 525 0.14 11.30 -11.93
CA TYR A 525 0.86 12.29 -11.12
C TYR A 525 1.14 13.61 -11.85
N GLU A 526 1.21 13.58 -13.17
CA GLU A 526 1.46 14.76 -14.02
C GLU A 526 0.27 15.71 -14.05
N GLU A 527 -0.93 15.22 -13.67
CA GLU A 527 -2.18 15.97 -13.69
C GLU A 527 -2.69 16.39 -12.29
N ASP A 528 -1.92 16.12 -11.23
CA ASP A 528 -2.30 16.46 -9.85
C ASP A 528 -2.50 17.97 -9.60
N SER A 529 -1.92 18.82 -10.43
CA SER A 529 -1.93 20.27 -10.27
C SER A 529 -2.80 21.03 -11.29
N MET A 530 -3.61 20.33 -12.07
CA MET A 530 -4.50 20.95 -13.06
C MET A 530 -5.75 21.60 -12.48
#